data_66805d28e4cedaa5826eed5dc8de8991
#
_entry.id   66805d28e4cedaa5826eed5dc8de8991
#
_cell.length_a   1.000
_cell.length_b   1.000
_cell.length_c   1.000
_cell.angle_alpha   90.00
_cell.angle_beta   90.00
_cell.angle_gamma   90.00
#
_symmetry.space_group_name_H-M   'P 1'
#
loop_
_entity.id
_entity.type
_entity.pdbx_description
1 polymer ?
#
loop_
_entity_poly.entity_id
_entity_poly.type
_entity_poly.pdbx_seq_one_letter_code
_entity_poly.pdbx_strand_id
1 'polypeptide(L)'
;MKIKSINLYKYKEAFKSPIITPKIELTERESLFIEIVTHDDQTFYGECNAFDTTWYADETILTVQRQLKKWIPQVIDKNFATFESWLPFLKQLEPTPATRATVVMAIYQMYHQLSSFEVEYGATVNGLTPMQLDTLKKTKPKRVKLKWSPNLNHNLNVIRALNLNNHIAIDANESLSIDNFSKIKQLNTGDIIYIEEPFKLMTELYLIDLTNYPAIAIDEKASSIRNILSIINEYPIKVVVLKSFRLGGIDKMLEIIEILKKRGIQFVVGGMYEFGLSRYFTAMLAKEGDYPGDVTPQGYYFYEDIVVDSGILKEGLIYFNPPQVNQSKLKRL
;
A
#
# COMPACT_ATOMS: atom_id res chain seq x y z
N MET A 1 27.75 -9.80 -1.03
CA MET A 1 28.03 -8.54 -0.27
C MET A 1 28.26 -8.87 1.19
N LYS A 2 29.34 -8.40 1.80
CA LYS A 2 29.60 -8.58 3.25
C LYS A 2 29.05 -7.39 4.03
N ILE A 3 28.27 -7.63 5.09
CA ILE A 3 27.61 -6.57 5.86
C ILE A 3 28.58 -5.98 6.87
N LYS A 4 28.83 -4.66 6.77
CA LYS A 4 29.71 -3.89 7.66
C LYS A 4 28.95 -3.38 8.89
N SER A 5 27.80 -2.75 8.68
CA SER A 5 26.95 -2.23 9.75
C SER A 5 25.51 -2.11 9.32
N ILE A 6 24.61 -2.11 10.30
CA ILE A 6 23.19 -1.79 10.11
C ILE A 6 22.82 -0.75 11.15
N ASN A 7 22.31 0.38 10.70
CA ASN A 7 21.90 1.50 11.52
C ASN A 7 20.39 1.70 11.45
N LEU A 8 19.81 2.22 12.52
CA LEU A 8 18.39 2.56 12.60
C LEU A 8 18.24 4.08 12.73
N TYR A 9 17.26 4.62 12.02
CA TYR A 9 16.92 6.04 12.02
C TYR A 9 15.42 6.22 12.15
N LYS A 10 15.03 7.45 12.49
CA LYS A 10 13.66 7.93 12.42
C LYS A 10 13.56 9.17 11.55
N TYR A 11 12.42 9.29 10.89
CA TYR A 11 11.98 10.51 10.24
C TYR A 11 10.53 10.77 10.59
N LYS A 12 10.17 12.04 10.75
CA LYS A 12 8.85 12.48 11.19
C LYS A 12 8.45 13.73 10.44
N GLU A 13 7.20 13.76 9.95
CA GLU A 13 6.66 14.90 9.23
C GLU A 13 5.16 15.07 9.55
N ALA A 14 4.71 16.32 9.61
CA ALA A 14 3.29 16.64 9.78
C ALA A 14 2.51 16.38 8.50
N PHE A 15 1.29 15.87 8.64
CA PHE A 15 0.37 15.83 7.51
C PHE A 15 -0.08 17.24 7.12
N LYS A 16 -0.22 17.51 5.83
CA LYS A 16 -0.80 18.77 5.30
C LYS A 16 -2.23 19.02 5.80
N SER A 17 -2.95 17.93 6.02
CA SER A 17 -4.27 17.93 6.65
C SER A 17 -4.37 16.67 7.52
N PRO A 18 -4.95 16.75 8.72
CA PRO A 18 -5.12 15.57 9.57
C PRO A 18 -5.83 14.43 8.82
N ILE A 19 -5.36 13.21 9.04
CA ILE A 19 -6.03 12.00 8.56
C ILE A 19 -7.03 11.58 9.62
N ILE A 20 -8.31 11.70 9.33
CA ILE A 20 -9.38 11.37 10.25
C ILE A 20 -10.08 10.09 9.78
N THR A 21 -10.09 9.08 10.61
CA THR A 21 -10.81 7.82 10.42
C THR A 21 -11.68 7.54 11.64
N PRO A 22 -12.64 6.60 11.58
CA PRO A 22 -13.40 6.21 12.77
C PRO A 22 -12.54 5.66 13.91
N LYS A 23 -11.31 5.21 13.62
CA LYS A 23 -10.42 4.55 14.58
C LYS A 23 -9.34 5.48 15.14
N ILE A 24 -8.94 6.52 14.42
CA ILE A 24 -7.82 7.38 14.81
C ILE A 24 -7.84 8.71 14.06
N GLU A 25 -7.26 9.73 14.69
CA GLU A 25 -6.84 10.99 14.07
C GLU A 25 -5.31 11.06 14.06
N LEU A 26 -4.72 11.24 12.87
CA LEU A 26 -3.29 11.37 12.66
C LEU A 26 -2.96 12.77 12.18
N THR A 27 -2.15 13.51 12.93
CA THR A 27 -1.65 14.85 12.57
C THR A 27 -0.23 14.83 12.01
N GLU A 28 0.49 13.73 12.24
CA GLU A 28 1.88 13.55 11.82
C GLU A 28 2.15 12.07 11.52
N ARG A 29 3.21 11.82 10.76
CA ARG A 29 3.72 10.49 10.46
C ARG A 29 5.16 10.38 10.94
N GLU A 30 5.45 9.47 11.86
CA GLU A 30 6.79 8.98 12.15
C GLU A 30 7.02 7.66 11.43
N SER A 31 8.20 7.46 10.85
CA SER A 31 8.63 6.18 10.29
C SER A 31 10.03 5.82 10.75
N LEU A 32 10.27 4.51 10.91
CA LEU A 32 11.59 3.93 11.18
C LEU A 32 12.26 3.60 9.86
N PHE A 33 13.57 3.84 9.77
CA PHE A 33 14.40 3.47 8.62
C PHE A 33 15.52 2.54 9.08
N ILE A 34 15.78 1.51 8.28
CA ILE A 34 16.97 0.69 8.36
C ILE A 34 17.96 1.14 7.27
N GLU A 35 19.22 1.25 7.62
CA GLU A 35 20.32 1.46 6.70
C GLU A 35 21.25 0.25 6.77
N ILE A 36 21.49 -0.42 5.67
CA ILE A 36 22.45 -1.53 5.55
C ILE A 36 23.68 -1.01 4.81
N VAL A 37 24.84 -1.07 5.45
CA VAL A 37 26.12 -0.67 4.86
C VAL A 37 26.99 -1.91 4.66
N THR A 38 27.53 -2.07 3.47
CA THR A 38 28.44 -3.17 3.12
C THR A 38 29.91 -2.81 3.34
N HIS A 39 30.81 -3.80 3.32
CA HIS A 39 32.26 -3.55 3.50
C HIS A 39 32.90 -2.77 2.34
N ASP A 40 32.26 -2.73 1.18
CA ASP A 40 32.62 -1.88 0.03
C ASP A 40 31.88 -0.52 0.04
N ASP A 41 31.39 -0.11 1.24
CA ASP A 41 30.74 1.17 1.53
C ASP A 41 29.48 1.49 0.70
N GLN A 42 28.83 0.49 0.12
CA GLN A 42 27.48 0.66 -0.47
C GLN A 42 26.43 0.75 0.64
N THR A 43 25.42 1.58 0.41
CA THR A 43 24.36 1.85 1.40
C THR A 43 22.98 1.60 0.80
N PHE A 44 22.13 0.88 1.54
CA PHE A 44 20.79 0.52 1.15
C PHE A 44 19.81 0.81 2.28
N TYR A 45 18.63 1.38 1.94
CA TYR A 45 17.66 1.81 2.92
C TYR A 45 16.35 1.03 2.82
N GLY A 46 15.71 0.81 3.97
CA GLY A 46 14.33 0.33 4.04
C GLY A 46 13.49 1.22 4.94
N GLU A 47 12.25 1.45 4.56
CA GLU A 47 11.26 2.26 5.28
C GLU A 47 10.21 1.37 5.92
N CYS A 48 9.91 1.61 7.19
CA CYS A 48 8.90 0.91 7.96
C CYS A 48 7.54 1.58 7.82
N ASN A 49 6.51 0.81 7.46
CA ASN A 49 5.15 1.32 7.32
C ASN A 49 4.26 1.05 8.56
N ALA A 50 4.80 0.49 9.65
CA ALA A 50 4.08 0.42 10.92
C ALA A 50 3.81 1.83 11.49
N PHE A 51 2.85 1.93 12.39
CA PHE A 51 2.48 3.18 13.10
C PHE A 51 2.99 3.17 14.55
N ASP A 52 2.82 4.28 15.24
CA ASP A 52 3.19 4.40 16.67
C ASP A 52 2.28 3.53 17.54
N THR A 53 1.04 3.31 17.09
CA THR A 53 0.00 2.58 17.80
C THR A 53 -0.51 1.40 16.97
N THR A 54 -1.28 0.52 17.59
CA THR A 54 -1.85 -0.70 16.98
C THR A 54 -3.17 -0.46 16.26
N TRP A 55 -3.52 0.78 15.89
CA TRP A 55 -4.81 1.08 15.28
C TRP A 55 -5.06 0.34 13.95
N TYR A 56 -3.98 0.04 13.24
CA TYR A 56 -4.05 -0.59 11.91
C TYR A 56 -3.51 -2.02 11.89
N ALA A 57 -2.45 -2.31 12.65
CA ALA A 57 -1.80 -3.62 12.72
C ALA A 57 -1.16 -3.82 14.10
N ASP A 58 -0.86 -5.08 14.47
CA ASP A 58 -0.27 -5.40 15.76
C ASP A 58 1.17 -4.88 15.92
N GLU A 59 1.92 -4.79 14.81
CA GLU A 59 3.26 -4.23 14.83
C GLU A 59 3.22 -2.69 14.90
N THR A 60 3.99 -2.13 15.83
CA THR A 60 4.24 -0.69 15.95
C THR A 60 5.69 -0.38 15.62
N ILE A 61 6.02 0.90 15.37
CA ILE A 61 7.40 1.37 15.19
C ILE A 61 8.32 0.85 16.30
N LEU A 62 7.83 0.87 17.56
CA LEU A 62 8.59 0.42 18.71
C LEU A 62 8.83 -1.10 18.70
N THR A 63 7.83 -1.90 18.34
CA THR A 63 7.99 -3.36 18.23
C THR A 63 8.92 -3.74 17.09
N VAL A 64 8.80 -3.08 15.92
CA VAL A 64 9.71 -3.22 14.78
C VAL A 64 11.15 -2.91 15.19
N GLN A 65 11.38 -1.77 15.87
CA GLN A 65 12.71 -1.38 16.36
C GLN A 65 13.31 -2.45 17.29
N ARG A 66 12.51 -2.99 18.22
CA ARG A 66 12.96 -4.04 19.15
C ARG A 66 13.32 -5.34 18.43
N GLN A 67 12.54 -5.73 17.44
CA GLN A 67 12.82 -6.92 16.62
C GLN A 67 14.09 -6.74 15.79
N LEU A 68 14.26 -5.60 15.15
CA LEU A 68 15.46 -5.29 14.38
C LEU A 68 16.71 -5.31 15.27
N LYS A 69 16.66 -4.70 16.48
CA LYS A 69 17.81 -4.74 17.43
C LYS A 69 18.22 -6.16 17.82
N LYS A 70 17.27 -7.13 17.87
CA LYS A 70 17.57 -8.55 18.14
C LYS A 70 18.11 -9.28 16.91
N TRP A 71 17.63 -8.89 15.72
CA TRP A 71 17.97 -9.54 14.45
C TRP A 71 19.31 -9.06 13.88
N ILE A 72 19.63 -7.78 13.97
CA ILE A 72 20.83 -7.15 13.39
C ILE A 72 22.14 -7.89 13.75
N PRO A 73 22.41 -8.26 15.03
CA PRO A 73 23.67 -8.93 15.38
C PRO A 73 23.89 -10.26 14.66
N GLN A 74 22.84 -10.87 14.14
CA GLN A 74 22.90 -12.17 13.48
C GLN A 74 23.45 -12.09 12.05
N VAL A 75 23.44 -10.90 11.43
CA VAL A 75 23.80 -10.71 10.02
C VAL A 75 25.06 -9.86 9.82
N ILE A 76 25.52 -9.16 10.85
CA ILE A 76 26.77 -8.38 10.81
C ILE A 76 27.94 -9.31 10.48
N ASP A 77 28.89 -8.84 9.67
CA ASP A 77 30.09 -9.53 9.18
C ASP A 77 29.82 -10.78 8.32
N LYS A 78 28.54 -11.15 8.09
CA LYS A 78 28.19 -12.25 7.19
C LYS A 78 28.26 -11.79 5.72
N ASN A 79 28.57 -12.75 4.87
CA ASN A 79 28.60 -12.55 3.42
C ASN A 79 27.36 -13.17 2.77
N PHE A 80 26.65 -12.36 1.99
CA PHE A 80 25.46 -12.76 1.26
C PHE A 80 25.71 -12.60 -0.24
N ALA A 81 25.78 -13.73 -0.96
CA ALA A 81 26.08 -13.71 -2.40
C ALA A 81 24.83 -13.34 -3.23
N THR A 82 23.66 -13.79 -2.82
CA THR A 82 22.37 -13.58 -3.50
C THR A 82 21.27 -13.24 -2.51
N PHE A 83 20.10 -12.84 -3.01
CA PHE A 83 18.91 -12.61 -2.18
C PHE A 83 18.53 -13.88 -1.39
N GLU A 84 18.61 -15.06 -2.01
CA GLU A 84 18.23 -16.34 -1.38
C GLU A 84 19.10 -16.67 -0.16
N SER A 85 20.35 -16.18 -0.13
CA SER A 85 21.22 -16.38 1.02
C SER A 85 20.73 -15.68 2.31
N TRP A 86 19.83 -14.70 2.18
CA TRP A 86 19.17 -14.04 3.30
C TRP A 86 17.96 -14.80 3.85
N LEU A 87 17.36 -15.72 3.09
CA LEU A 87 16.10 -16.38 3.45
C LEU A 87 16.11 -17.03 4.84
N PRO A 88 17.19 -17.70 5.31
CA PRO A 88 17.22 -18.28 6.67
C PRO A 88 17.07 -17.22 7.76
N PHE A 89 17.56 -16.00 7.54
CA PHE A 89 17.46 -14.87 8.46
C PHE A 89 16.13 -14.14 8.34
N LEU A 90 15.60 -13.99 7.12
CA LEU A 90 14.29 -13.41 6.87
C LEU A 90 13.14 -14.28 7.39
N LYS A 91 13.30 -15.61 7.40
CA LYS A 91 12.33 -16.55 7.98
C LYS A 91 12.06 -16.28 9.45
N GLN A 92 13.05 -15.81 10.19
CA GLN A 92 12.89 -15.45 11.61
C GLN A 92 11.97 -14.23 11.81
N LEU A 93 11.78 -13.41 10.78
CA LEU A 93 10.92 -12.24 10.78
C LEU A 93 9.53 -12.49 10.18
N GLU A 94 9.22 -13.71 9.72
CA GLU A 94 7.89 -14.04 9.17
C GLU A 94 6.73 -13.75 10.14
N PRO A 95 6.84 -13.94 11.46
CA PRO A 95 5.79 -13.57 12.41
C PRO A 95 5.59 -12.06 12.56
N THR A 96 6.50 -11.24 12.02
CA THR A 96 6.50 -9.79 12.10
C THR A 96 6.64 -9.18 10.70
N PRO A 97 5.55 -9.19 9.90
CA PRO A 97 5.60 -8.85 8.48
C PRO A 97 6.04 -7.41 8.20
N ALA A 98 5.68 -6.42 9.02
CA ALA A 98 6.14 -5.05 8.83
C ALA A 98 7.66 -4.92 9.09
N THR A 99 8.18 -5.60 10.11
CA THR A 99 9.63 -5.70 10.37
C THR A 99 10.35 -6.34 9.17
N ARG A 100 9.82 -7.47 8.68
CA ARG A 100 10.39 -8.19 7.54
C ARG A 100 10.39 -7.32 6.27
N ALA A 101 9.27 -6.66 5.97
CA ALA A 101 9.13 -5.80 4.81
C ALA A 101 10.15 -4.64 4.82
N THR A 102 10.39 -4.04 5.99
CA THR A 102 11.40 -2.99 6.18
C THR A 102 12.81 -3.48 5.79
N VAL A 103 13.17 -4.69 6.24
CA VAL A 103 14.48 -5.30 5.92
C VAL A 103 14.57 -5.71 4.45
N VAL A 104 13.53 -6.36 3.93
CA VAL A 104 13.48 -6.81 2.53
C VAL A 104 13.60 -5.66 1.55
N MET A 105 13.03 -4.48 1.86
CA MET A 105 13.14 -3.29 1.02
C MET A 105 14.61 -2.86 0.82
N ALA A 106 15.43 -2.89 1.87
CA ALA A 106 16.85 -2.59 1.77
C ALA A 106 17.61 -3.71 1.02
N ILE A 107 17.34 -4.98 1.36
CA ILE A 107 18.02 -6.13 0.73
C ILE A 107 17.69 -6.22 -0.76
N TYR A 108 16.44 -5.94 -1.17
CA TYR A 108 16.04 -5.97 -2.57
C TYR A 108 16.93 -5.09 -3.45
N GLN A 109 17.26 -3.90 -2.99
CA GLN A 109 18.15 -2.95 -3.68
C GLN A 109 19.58 -3.47 -3.85
N MET A 110 20.03 -4.37 -2.99
CA MET A 110 21.39 -4.96 -3.09
C MET A 110 21.57 -5.83 -4.34
N TYR A 111 20.49 -6.42 -4.84
CA TYR A 111 20.54 -7.42 -5.93
C TYR A 111 19.74 -7.01 -7.16
N HIS A 112 19.00 -5.90 -7.11
CA HIS A 112 18.17 -5.43 -8.21
C HIS A 112 18.46 -3.97 -8.52
N GLN A 113 18.80 -3.71 -9.79
CA GLN A 113 18.96 -2.35 -10.26
C GLN A 113 17.59 -1.65 -10.31
N LEU A 114 17.46 -0.53 -9.62
CA LEU A 114 16.27 0.29 -9.66
C LEU A 114 16.25 1.13 -10.94
N SER A 115 15.07 1.33 -11.52
CA SER A 115 14.88 2.08 -12.76
C SER A 115 13.81 3.16 -12.59
N SER A 116 13.78 4.13 -13.49
CA SER A 116 12.66 5.07 -13.61
C SER A 116 11.49 4.40 -14.31
N PHE A 117 10.27 4.73 -13.90
CA PHE A 117 9.03 4.23 -14.49
C PHE A 117 7.87 5.16 -14.16
N GLU A 118 6.71 4.85 -14.74
CA GLU A 118 5.45 5.54 -14.46
C GLU A 118 4.37 4.54 -14.07
N VAL A 119 3.37 5.02 -13.30
CA VAL A 119 2.15 4.29 -12.97
C VAL A 119 0.94 5.16 -13.15
N GLU A 120 -0.19 4.54 -13.45
CA GLU A 120 -1.47 5.23 -13.48
C GLU A 120 -1.88 5.72 -12.09
N TYR A 121 -2.39 6.95 -12.01
CA TYR A 121 -2.82 7.54 -10.75
C TYR A 121 -4.23 7.08 -10.37
N GLY A 122 -4.36 6.49 -9.19
CA GLY A 122 -5.62 6.21 -8.51
C GLY A 122 -5.89 7.23 -7.40
N ALA A 123 -6.94 8.03 -7.55
CA ALA A 123 -7.36 8.96 -6.50
C ALA A 123 -8.33 8.29 -5.53
N THR A 124 -8.21 8.59 -4.23
CA THR A 124 -9.19 8.23 -3.20
C THR A 124 -9.84 9.52 -2.69
N VAL A 125 -11.16 9.56 -2.64
CA VAL A 125 -11.91 10.74 -2.18
C VAL A 125 -12.90 10.36 -1.08
N ASN A 126 -12.94 11.20 -0.06
CA ASN A 126 -13.88 11.11 1.05
C ASN A 126 -14.81 12.33 1.02
N GLY A 127 -15.96 12.16 0.36
CA GLY A 127 -16.84 13.27 -0.01
C GLY A 127 -16.44 13.91 -1.35
N LEU A 128 -17.18 14.94 -1.77
CA LEU A 128 -16.97 15.63 -3.05
C LEU A 128 -17.09 17.15 -2.85
N THR A 129 -16.14 17.72 -2.11
CA THR A 129 -16.06 19.17 -1.96
C THR A 129 -15.62 19.83 -3.29
N PRO A 130 -15.95 21.12 -3.52
CA PRO A 130 -15.49 21.83 -4.73
C PRO A 130 -13.98 21.75 -4.95
N MET A 131 -13.18 21.80 -3.88
CA MET A 131 -11.72 21.67 -3.93
C MET A 131 -11.29 20.28 -4.41
N GLN A 132 -11.94 19.21 -3.93
CA GLN A 132 -11.66 17.83 -4.36
C GLN A 132 -12.04 17.63 -5.83
N LEU A 133 -13.18 18.17 -6.29
CA LEU A 133 -13.59 18.11 -7.69
C LEU A 133 -12.62 18.85 -8.61
N ASP A 134 -12.13 20.02 -8.19
CA ASP A 134 -11.11 20.77 -8.93
C ASP A 134 -9.78 19.99 -9.00
N THR A 135 -9.39 19.36 -7.90
CA THR A 135 -8.21 18.48 -7.85
C THR A 135 -8.35 17.30 -8.82
N LEU A 136 -9.49 16.62 -8.85
CA LEU A 136 -9.72 15.51 -9.78
C LEU A 136 -9.63 15.97 -11.25
N LYS A 137 -10.21 17.14 -11.59
CA LYS A 137 -10.11 17.72 -12.94
C LYS A 137 -8.67 18.03 -13.34
N LYS A 138 -7.86 18.56 -12.41
CA LYS A 138 -6.44 18.88 -12.65
C LYS A 138 -5.56 17.63 -12.74
N THR A 139 -5.81 16.66 -11.90
CA THR A 139 -4.95 15.45 -11.78
C THR A 139 -5.32 14.35 -12.77
N LYS A 140 -6.55 14.34 -13.28
CA LYS A 140 -7.08 13.38 -14.26
C LYS A 140 -6.81 11.91 -13.88
N PRO A 141 -7.21 11.47 -12.69
CA PRO A 141 -6.93 10.11 -12.24
C PRO A 141 -7.56 9.07 -13.17
N LYS A 142 -6.90 7.92 -13.32
CA LYS A 142 -7.39 6.77 -14.10
C LYS A 142 -8.36 5.89 -13.32
N ARG A 143 -8.34 6.00 -11.98
CA ARG A 143 -9.34 5.42 -11.08
C ARG A 143 -9.71 6.44 -10.00
N VAL A 144 -11.00 6.52 -9.66
CA VAL A 144 -11.50 7.25 -8.48
C VAL A 144 -12.11 6.25 -7.51
N LYS A 145 -11.56 6.13 -6.30
CA LYS A 145 -12.11 5.32 -5.21
C LYS A 145 -12.94 6.20 -4.30
N LEU A 146 -14.25 5.94 -4.25
CA LEU A 146 -15.21 6.64 -3.40
C LEU A 146 -15.40 5.88 -2.10
N LYS A 147 -15.35 6.58 -0.98
CA LYS A 147 -15.82 6.00 0.28
C LYS A 147 -17.34 5.80 0.23
N TRP A 148 -17.78 4.62 0.72
CA TRP A 148 -19.20 4.36 0.87
C TRP A 148 -19.87 5.43 1.75
N SER A 149 -21.04 5.87 1.31
CA SER A 149 -21.92 6.75 2.08
C SER A 149 -23.36 6.59 1.62
N PRO A 150 -24.37 6.98 2.42
CA PRO A 150 -25.77 6.98 2.00
C PRO A 150 -26.03 7.82 0.73
N ASN A 151 -25.17 8.77 0.42
CA ASN A 151 -25.25 9.64 -0.77
C ASN A 151 -24.50 9.08 -1.98
N LEU A 152 -24.13 7.79 -1.99
CA LEU A 152 -23.31 7.20 -3.06
C LEU A 152 -23.85 7.49 -4.46
N ASN A 153 -25.18 7.38 -4.69
CA ASN A 153 -25.77 7.63 -6.00
C ASN A 153 -25.50 9.07 -6.49
N HIS A 154 -25.68 10.05 -5.61
CA HIS A 154 -25.32 11.44 -5.91
C HIS A 154 -23.84 11.58 -6.23
N ASN A 155 -22.97 11.01 -5.42
CA ASN A 155 -21.52 11.06 -5.60
C ASN A 155 -21.08 10.43 -6.94
N LEU A 156 -21.65 9.31 -7.32
CA LEU A 156 -21.40 8.66 -8.62
C LEU A 156 -21.77 9.58 -9.77
N ASN A 157 -22.95 10.19 -9.73
CA ASN A 157 -23.40 11.12 -10.77
C ASN A 157 -22.48 12.34 -10.89
N VAL A 158 -22.01 12.89 -9.76
CA VAL A 158 -21.06 14.01 -9.75
C VAL A 158 -19.72 13.60 -10.39
N ILE A 159 -19.17 12.42 -10.04
CA ILE A 159 -17.92 11.95 -10.66
C ILE A 159 -18.08 11.71 -12.16
N ARG A 160 -19.17 11.06 -12.58
CA ARG A 160 -19.47 10.80 -14.00
C ARG A 160 -19.59 12.09 -14.80
N ALA A 161 -20.19 13.13 -14.22
CA ALA A 161 -20.31 14.44 -14.84
C ALA A 161 -18.97 15.15 -15.10
N LEU A 162 -17.87 14.71 -14.43
CA LEU A 162 -16.53 15.24 -14.70
C LEU A 162 -15.93 14.75 -16.02
N ASN A 163 -16.48 13.66 -16.62
CA ASN A 163 -16.02 13.06 -17.87
C ASN A 163 -14.50 12.78 -17.91
N LEU A 164 -13.95 12.21 -16.84
CA LEU A 164 -12.50 12.00 -16.70
C LEU A 164 -11.98 10.74 -17.40
N ASN A 165 -12.85 9.93 -18.02
CA ASN A 165 -12.50 8.62 -18.59
C ASN A 165 -11.72 7.75 -17.56
N ASN A 166 -12.30 7.59 -16.39
CA ASN A 166 -11.72 6.87 -15.27
C ASN A 166 -12.59 5.68 -14.83
N HIS A 167 -11.98 4.69 -14.22
CA HIS A 167 -12.68 3.66 -13.48
C HIS A 167 -13.16 4.19 -12.13
N ILE A 168 -14.26 3.63 -11.61
CA ILE A 168 -14.76 3.93 -10.28
C ILE A 168 -14.63 2.67 -9.41
N ALA A 169 -14.12 2.83 -8.19
CA ALA A 169 -14.16 1.82 -7.15
C ALA A 169 -14.91 2.36 -5.93
N ILE A 170 -15.52 1.49 -5.15
CA ILE A 170 -16.17 1.85 -3.88
C ILE A 170 -15.40 1.20 -2.76
N ASP A 171 -15.05 1.96 -1.73
CA ASP A 171 -14.45 1.44 -0.51
C ASP A 171 -15.46 1.56 0.63
N ALA A 172 -15.94 0.41 1.09
CA ALA A 172 -16.98 0.33 2.11
C ALA A 172 -16.44 0.19 3.54
N ASN A 173 -15.17 -0.18 3.72
CA ASN A 173 -14.53 -0.37 5.04
C ASN A 173 -15.43 -1.12 6.05
N GLU A 174 -15.99 -2.25 5.64
CA GLU A 174 -16.86 -3.13 6.43
C GLU A 174 -18.18 -2.48 6.92
N SER A 175 -18.61 -1.38 6.29
CA SER A 175 -19.76 -0.59 6.77
C SER A 175 -21.08 -0.90 6.07
N LEU A 176 -21.10 -1.79 5.07
CA LEU A 176 -22.35 -2.18 4.40
C LEU A 176 -23.15 -3.18 5.23
N SER A 177 -24.45 -2.99 5.25
CA SER A 177 -25.41 -4.04 5.59
C SER A 177 -25.92 -4.73 4.31
N ILE A 178 -26.53 -5.91 4.45
CA ILE A 178 -27.17 -6.62 3.35
C ILE A 178 -28.20 -5.74 2.63
N ASP A 179 -29.01 -4.98 3.39
CA ASP A 179 -30.02 -4.08 2.83
C ASP A 179 -29.38 -2.94 2.01
N ASN A 180 -28.32 -2.35 2.50
CA ASN A 180 -27.58 -1.30 1.80
C ASN A 180 -26.88 -1.83 0.55
N PHE A 181 -26.32 -3.04 0.63
CA PHE A 181 -25.70 -3.70 -0.50
C PHE A 181 -26.74 -3.97 -1.61
N SER A 182 -27.93 -4.45 -1.26
CA SER A 182 -29.03 -4.69 -2.20
C SER A 182 -29.47 -3.42 -2.95
N LYS A 183 -29.34 -2.24 -2.35
CA LYS A 183 -29.59 -0.96 -3.00
C LYS A 183 -28.57 -0.62 -4.08
N ILE A 184 -27.33 -1.11 -3.97
CA ILE A 184 -26.29 -0.92 -5.00
C ILE A 184 -26.74 -1.54 -6.34
N LYS A 185 -27.48 -2.64 -6.31
CA LYS A 185 -28.03 -3.28 -7.53
C LYS A 185 -28.94 -2.35 -8.35
N GLN A 186 -29.55 -1.35 -7.71
CA GLN A 186 -30.42 -0.36 -8.36
C GLN A 186 -29.63 0.78 -9.02
N LEU A 187 -28.34 0.89 -8.75
CA LEU A 187 -27.47 1.88 -9.36
C LEU A 187 -26.99 1.38 -10.73
N ASN A 188 -26.67 2.31 -11.60
CA ASN A 188 -25.88 1.97 -12.78
C ASN A 188 -24.45 1.64 -12.35
N THR A 189 -24.09 0.37 -12.38
CA THR A 189 -22.78 -0.13 -11.89
C THR A 189 -21.82 -0.49 -13.01
N GLY A 190 -22.13 -0.22 -14.27
CA GLY A 190 -21.33 -0.64 -15.41
C GLY A 190 -19.91 -0.07 -15.48
N ASP A 191 -19.64 1.05 -14.79
CA ASP A 191 -18.33 1.69 -14.67
C ASP A 191 -17.65 1.45 -13.31
N ILE A 192 -18.31 0.71 -12.38
CA ILE A 192 -17.76 0.37 -11.07
C ILE A 192 -17.00 -0.95 -11.19
N ILE A 193 -15.68 -0.90 -11.00
CA ILE A 193 -14.82 -2.05 -11.18
C ILE A 193 -14.86 -3.02 -10.01
N TYR A 194 -14.95 -2.51 -8.77
CA TYR A 194 -15.09 -3.34 -7.57
C TYR A 194 -15.68 -2.55 -6.38
N ILE A 195 -16.18 -3.32 -5.40
CA ILE A 195 -16.55 -2.86 -4.05
C ILE A 195 -15.58 -3.52 -3.08
N GLU A 196 -14.81 -2.68 -2.36
CA GLU A 196 -13.77 -3.08 -1.41
C GLU A 196 -14.35 -3.20 -0.01
N GLU A 197 -14.03 -4.32 0.68
CA GLU A 197 -14.42 -4.63 2.05
C GLU A 197 -15.88 -4.28 2.37
N PRO A 198 -16.86 -4.89 1.65
CA PRO A 198 -18.27 -4.52 1.86
C PRO A 198 -18.75 -4.86 3.27
N PHE A 199 -18.43 -6.05 3.80
CA PHE A 199 -18.99 -6.58 5.03
C PHE A 199 -17.94 -6.88 6.08
N LYS A 200 -18.36 -6.79 7.34
CA LYS A 200 -17.54 -7.21 8.48
C LYS A 200 -17.30 -8.72 8.47
N LEU A 201 -18.35 -9.51 8.20
CA LEU A 201 -18.26 -10.96 8.11
C LEU A 201 -18.30 -11.43 6.67
N MET A 202 -17.36 -12.25 6.24
CA MET A 202 -17.31 -12.81 4.90
C MET A 202 -18.54 -13.69 4.58
N THR A 203 -19.11 -14.33 5.61
CA THR A 203 -20.30 -15.17 5.48
C THR A 203 -21.53 -14.41 4.99
N GLU A 204 -21.57 -13.09 5.13
CA GLU A 204 -22.65 -12.24 4.58
C GLU A 204 -22.71 -12.31 3.05
N LEU A 205 -21.59 -12.63 2.38
CA LEU A 205 -21.58 -12.84 0.92
C LEU A 205 -22.44 -14.01 0.45
N TYR A 206 -22.69 -15.00 1.30
CA TYR A 206 -23.59 -16.13 0.96
C TYR A 206 -25.06 -15.75 0.98
N LEU A 207 -25.42 -14.61 1.57
CA LEU A 207 -26.80 -14.15 1.71
C LEU A 207 -27.24 -13.25 0.55
N ILE A 208 -26.36 -13.00 -0.42
CA ILE A 208 -26.61 -12.10 -1.54
C ILE A 208 -26.34 -12.79 -2.88
N ASP A 209 -27.18 -12.48 -3.86
CA ASP A 209 -26.94 -12.85 -5.25
C ASP A 209 -26.02 -11.81 -5.89
N LEU A 210 -24.78 -12.22 -6.19
CA LEU A 210 -23.75 -11.36 -6.81
C LEU A 210 -23.91 -11.22 -8.33
N THR A 211 -24.94 -11.80 -8.94
CA THR A 211 -25.20 -11.64 -10.36
C THR A 211 -25.43 -10.17 -10.71
N ASN A 212 -24.66 -9.65 -11.65
CA ASN A 212 -24.71 -8.23 -12.07
C ASN A 212 -24.27 -7.21 -11.01
N TYR A 213 -23.50 -7.64 -9.99
CA TYR A 213 -22.78 -6.72 -9.09
C TYR A 213 -21.36 -6.45 -9.58
N PRO A 214 -20.76 -5.31 -9.18
CA PRO A 214 -19.33 -5.12 -9.31
C PRO A 214 -18.54 -6.23 -8.58
N ALA A 215 -17.31 -6.46 -8.98
CA ALA A 215 -16.45 -7.44 -8.32
C ALA A 215 -16.29 -7.11 -6.81
N ILE A 216 -16.19 -8.13 -5.97
CA ILE A 216 -15.91 -7.94 -4.55
C ILE A 216 -14.39 -7.98 -4.35
N ALA A 217 -13.88 -6.97 -3.65
CA ALA A 217 -12.48 -6.86 -3.26
C ALA A 217 -12.29 -7.00 -1.75
N ILE A 218 -11.14 -7.55 -1.34
CA ILE A 218 -10.70 -7.58 0.06
C ILE A 218 -9.45 -6.72 0.22
N ASP A 219 -9.36 -5.94 1.32
CA ASP A 219 -8.18 -5.16 1.75
C ASP A 219 -7.71 -5.61 3.14
N GLU A 220 -8.41 -5.22 4.20
CA GLU A 220 -7.99 -5.54 5.57
C GLU A 220 -7.95 -7.04 5.83
N LYS A 221 -8.83 -7.79 5.21
CA LYS A 221 -8.85 -9.26 5.29
C LYS A 221 -7.72 -9.94 4.52
N ALA A 222 -7.03 -9.22 3.61
CA ALA A 222 -5.83 -9.70 2.93
C ALA A 222 -4.59 -9.62 3.85
N SER A 223 -4.66 -10.20 5.04
CA SER A 223 -3.68 -10.06 6.13
C SER A 223 -2.41 -10.90 5.95
N SER A 224 -2.45 -11.95 5.13
CA SER A 224 -1.32 -12.83 4.82
C SER A 224 -1.60 -13.61 3.54
N ILE A 225 -0.56 -14.14 2.88
CA ILE A 225 -0.72 -15.01 1.70
C ILE A 225 -1.65 -16.20 2.01
N ARG A 226 -1.46 -16.85 3.16
CA ARG A 226 -2.31 -17.97 3.59
C ARG A 226 -3.77 -17.55 3.71
N ASN A 227 -4.04 -16.40 4.32
CA ASN A 227 -5.40 -15.91 4.51
C ASN A 227 -6.05 -15.52 3.18
N ILE A 228 -5.32 -14.82 2.31
CA ILE A 228 -5.78 -14.50 0.95
C ILE A 228 -6.20 -15.78 0.22
N LEU A 229 -5.34 -16.79 0.21
CA LEU A 229 -5.61 -18.06 -0.49
C LEU A 229 -6.82 -18.81 0.11
N SER A 230 -7.00 -18.78 1.42
CA SER A 230 -8.19 -19.35 2.07
C SER A 230 -9.45 -18.63 1.63
N ILE A 231 -9.46 -17.29 1.68
CA ILE A 231 -10.63 -16.48 1.35
C ILE A 231 -11.03 -16.63 -0.13
N ILE A 232 -10.08 -16.55 -1.05
CA ILE A 232 -10.41 -16.67 -2.49
C ILE A 232 -10.84 -18.09 -2.90
N ASN A 233 -10.51 -19.11 -2.11
CA ASN A 233 -10.98 -20.48 -2.32
C ASN A 233 -12.40 -20.66 -1.81
N GLU A 234 -12.79 -19.95 -0.76
CA GLU A 234 -14.06 -20.12 -0.05
C GLU A 234 -15.13 -19.14 -0.54
N TYR A 235 -14.75 -17.90 -0.85
CA TYR A 235 -15.67 -16.81 -1.16
C TYR A 235 -15.51 -16.32 -2.61
N PRO A 236 -16.53 -15.73 -3.22
CA PRO A 236 -16.52 -15.27 -4.61
C PRO A 236 -15.76 -13.94 -4.78
N ILE A 237 -14.55 -13.89 -4.25
CA ILE A 237 -13.66 -12.72 -4.36
C ILE A 237 -13.02 -12.69 -5.75
N LYS A 238 -13.01 -11.52 -6.37
CA LYS A 238 -12.43 -11.29 -7.69
C LYS A 238 -11.25 -10.33 -7.67
N VAL A 239 -11.11 -9.51 -6.63
CA VAL A 239 -10.05 -8.51 -6.50
C VAL A 239 -9.41 -8.60 -5.11
N VAL A 240 -8.08 -8.45 -5.03
CA VAL A 240 -7.35 -8.41 -3.76
C VAL A 240 -6.51 -7.14 -3.71
N VAL A 241 -6.66 -6.35 -2.64
CA VAL A 241 -5.78 -5.20 -2.37
C VAL A 241 -4.56 -5.69 -1.58
N LEU A 242 -3.39 -5.56 -2.19
CA LEU A 242 -2.13 -6.05 -1.64
C LEU A 242 -1.34 -4.91 -1.01
N LYS A 243 -0.77 -5.14 0.17
CA LYS A 243 0.10 -4.17 0.87
C LYS A 243 1.38 -4.84 1.32
N SER A 244 2.52 -4.36 0.84
CA SER A 244 3.84 -4.97 1.04
C SER A 244 4.18 -5.18 2.51
N PHE A 245 3.93 -4.19 3.38
CA PHE A 245 4.24 -4.28 4.80
C PHE A 245 3.37 -5.30 5.56
N ARG A 246 2.16 -5.56 5.07
CA ARG A 246 1.24 -6.56 5.64
C ARG A 246 1.63 -7.99 5.24
N LEU A 247 2.20 -8.14 4.05
CA LEU A 247 2.57 -9.45 3.50
C LEU A 247 4.03 -9.83 3.75
N GLY A 248 4.84 -8.92 4.31
CA GLY A 248 6.21 -9.23 4.73
C GLY A 248 7.29 -8.85 3.73
N GLY A 249 6.99 -8.07 2.68
CA GLY A 249 7.98 -7.48 1.79
C GLY A 249 7.78 -7.79 0.30
N ILE A 250 8.68 -7.24 -0.51
CA ILE A 250 8.61 -7.26 -1.99
C ILE A 250 8.59 -8.69 -2.53
N ASP A 251 9.42 -9.59 -2.00
CA ASP A 251 9.50 -10.99 -2.42
C ASP A 251 8.18 -11.73 -2.20
N LYS A 252 7.52 -11.51 -1.07
CA LYS A 252 6.20 -12.06 -0.77
C LYS A 252 5.09 -11.45 -1.63
N MET A 253 5.22 -10.18 -1.96
CA MET A 253 4.32 -9.53 -2.91
C MET A 253 4.43 -10.17 -4.30
N LEU A 254 5.64 -10.37 -4.81
CA LEU A 254 5.86 -11.01 -6.12
C LEU A 254 5.33 -12.45 -6.12
N GLU A 255 5.53 -13.20 -5.02
CA GLU A 255 4.98 -14.56 -4.85
C GLU A 255 3.45 -14.59 -4.99
N ILE A 256 2.74 -13.73 -4.23
CA ILE A 256 1.27 -13.72 -4.27
C ILE A 256 0.73 -13.18 -5.61
N ILE A 257 1.38 -12.20 -6.21
CA ILE A 257 1.00 -11.66 -7.52
C ILE A 257 1.01 -12.78 -8.59
N GLU A 258 2.06 -13.59 -8.64
CA GLU A 258 2.10 -14.74 -9.56
C GLU A 258 0.97 -15.75 -9.30
N ILE A 259 0.67 -16.03 -8.04
CA ILE A 259 -0.41 -16.96 -7.68
C ILE A 259 -1.76 -16.40 -8.12
N LEU A 260 -2.05 -15.12 -7.88
CA LEU A 260 -3.30 -14.47 -8.25
C LEU A 260 -3.46 -14.43 -9.78
N LYS A 261 -2.42 -14.05 -10.54
CA LYS A 261 -2.41 -14.08 -12.01
C LYS A 261 -2.74 -15.48 -12.55
N LYS A 262 -2.11 -16.53 -12.02
CA LYS A 262 -2.40 -17.93 -12.41
C LYS A 262 -3.83 -18.37 -12.11
N ARG A 263 -4.48 -17.78 -11.12
CA ARG A 263 -5.87 -18.08 -10.71
C ARG A 263 -6.92 -17.18 -11.38
N GLY A 264 -6.50 -16.20 -12.17
CA GLY A 264 -7.41 -15.23 -12.79
C GLY A 264 -8.08 -14.31 -11.77
N ILE A 265 -7.45 -14.08 -10.62
CA ILE A 265 -7.88 -13.13 -9.59
C ILE A 265 -7.14 -11.83 -9.81
N GLN A 266 -7.89 -10.75 -9.95
CA GLN A 266 -7.35 -9.41 -10.14
C GLN A 266 -6.79 -8.85 -8.83
N PHE A 267 -5.88 -7.88 -8.91
CA PHE A 267 -5.31 -7.26 -7.73
C PHE A 267 -4.98 -5.79 -7.94
N VAL A 268 -4.95 -5.08 -6.82
CA VAL A 268 -4.53 -3.68 -6.70
C VAL A 268 -3.44 -3.61 -5.64
N VAL A 269 -2.41 -2.80 -5.85
CA VAL A 269 -1.38 -2.58 -4.83
C VAL A 269 -1.61 -1.23 -4.17
N GLY A 270 -1.63 -1.22 -2.83
CA GLY A 270 -1.83 -0.02 -2.04
C GLY A 270 -0.69 0.28 -1.07
N GLY A 271 -0.43 1.56 -0.85
CA GLY A 271 0.42 2.07 0.21
C GLY A 271 -0.33 2.47 1.48
N MET A 272 0.39 2.98 2.48
CA MET A 272 -0.19 3.41 3.75
C MET A 272 0.57 4.62 4.33
N TYR A 273 0.23 5.82 3.88
CA TYR A 273 0.83 7.09 4.34
C TYR A 273 2.36 7.04 4.36
N GLU A 274 2.96 6.57 3.27
CA GLU A 274 4.38 6.31 3.12
C GLU A 274 5.15 7.57 2.73
N PHE A 275 6.43 7.60 3.09
CA PHE A 275 7.40 8.52 2.51
C PHE A 275 7.91 8.00 1.15
N GLY A 276 8.74 8.79 0.50
CA GLY A 276 9.14 8.55 -0.88
C GLY A 276 9.89 7.25 -1.14
N LEU A 277 10.59 6.70 -0.13
CA LEU A 277 11.31 5.44 -0.30
C LEU A 277 10.32 4.26 -0.46
N SER A 278 9.44 4.07 0.51
CA SER A 278 8.43 3.00 0.44
C SER A 278 7.47 3.22 -0.73
N ARG A 279 7.06 4.46 -1.00
CA ARG A 279 6.18 4.83 -2.11
C ARG A 279 6.73 4.40 -3.47
N TYR A 280 8.07 4.48 -3.69
CA TYR A 280 8.69 3.97 -4.90
C TYR A 280 8.45 2.46 -5.07
N PHE A 281 8.65 1.66 -4.02
CA PHE A 281 8.47 0.20 -4.09
C PHE A 281 6.99 -0.20 -4.17
N THR A 282 6.11 0.52 -3.49
CA THR A 282 4.66 0.35 -3.66
C THR A 282 4.24 0.62 -5.12
N ALA A 283 4.74 1.71 -5.71
CA ALA A 283 4.47 2.04 -7.11
C ALA A 283 5.06 1.01 -8.08
N MET A 284 6.28 0.54 -7.83
CA MET A 284 6.94 -0.51 -8.63
C MET A 284 6.08 -1.78 -8.69
N LEU A 285 5.52 -2.18 -7.55
CA LEU A 285 4.60 -3.33 -7.48
C LEU A 285 3.23 -3.01 -8.09
N ALA A 286 2.75 -1.76 -8.00
CA ALA A 286 1.46 -1.34 -8.55
C ALA A 286 1.43 -1.39 -10.09
N LYS A 287 2.58 -1.32 -10.77
CA LYS A 287 2.68 -1.55 -12.22
C LYS A 287 2.16 -2.92 -12.66
N GLU A 288 2.25 -3.90 -11.78
CA GLU A 288 1.81 -5.28 -12.04
C GLU A 288 0.30 -5.44 -11.84
N GLY A 289 -0.37 -4.44 -11.23
CA GLY A 289 -1.79 -4.50 -10.87
C GLY A 289 -2.72 -4.37 -12.07
N ASP A 290 -3.92 -4.93 -11.93
CA ASP A 290 -4.97 -4.86 -12.95
C ASP A 290 -5.64 -3.49 -13.01
N TYR A 291 -5.54 -2.72 -11.93
CA TYR A 291 -6.12 -1.39 -11.81
C TYR A 291 -5.13 -0.43 -11.15
N PRO A 292 -5.26 0.90 -11.39
CA PRO A 292 -4.42 1.90 -10.75
C PRO A 292 -4.41 1.75 -9.23
N GLY A 293 -3.20 1.64 -8.64
CA GLY A 293 -3.01 1.40 -7.22
C GLY A 293 -3.35 2.59 -6.32
N ASP A 294 -3.37 2.37 -4.99
CA ASP A 294 -3.45 3.44 -3.99
C ASP A 294 -2.05 4.02 -3.77
N VAL A 295 -1.48 4.60 -4.82
CA VAL A 295 -0.17 5.25 -4.82
C VAL A 295 -0.37 6.75 -4.86
N THR A 296 0.16 7.46 -3.87
CA THR A 296 0.04 8.92 -3.80
C THR A 296 1.24 9.63 -4.44
N PRO A 297 1.05 10.78 -5.10
CA PRO A 297 2.18 11.53 -5.63
C PRO A 297 3.00 12.21 -4.51
N GLN A 298 4.22 12.61 -4.84
CA GLN A 298 5.03 13.45 -3.97
C GLN A 298 4.26 14.70 -3.57
N GLY A 299 4.38 15.08 -2.30
CA GLY A 299 3.69 16.26 -1.77
C GLY A 299 2.18 16.07 -1.54
N TYR A 300 1.64 14.86 -1.67
CA TYR A 300 0.22 14.62 -1.38
C TYR A 300 -0.08 14.75 0.12
N TYR A 301 0.61 13.99 0.95
CA TYR A 301 0.39 14.00 2.40
C TYR A 301 1.27 15.00 3.15
N PHE A 302 2.52 15.24 2.68
CA PHE A 302 3.56 15.95 3.41
C PHE A 302 4.08 17.13 2.60
N TYR A 303 4.55 18.17 3.28
CA TYR A 303 5.30 19.27 2.65
C TYR A 303 6.73 18.84 2.32
N GLU A 304 7.35 18.11 3.26
CA GLU A 304 8.71 17.62 3.14
C GLU A 304 8.74 16.10 3.03
N ASP A 305 9.77 15.57 2.36
CA ASP A 305 9.98 14.13 2.21
C ASP A 305 11.49 13.85 2.31
N ILE A 306 11.85 12.59 2.59
CA ILE A 306 13.24 12.11 2.59
C ILE A 306 13.74 11.77 1.18
N VAL A 307 12.85 11.62 0.23
CA VAL A 307 13.14 11.41 -1.19
C VAL A 307 12.47 12.52 -1.99
N VAL A 308 13.23 13.16 -2.86
CA VAL A 308 12.76 14.21 -3.76
C VAL A 308 12.83 13.77 -5.22
N ASP A 309 12.15 14.49 -6.10
CA ASP A 309 12.13 14.25 -7.55
C ASP A 309 11.68 12.82 -7.95
N SER A 310 10.81 12.24 -7.14
CA SER A 310 10.21 10.92 -7.37
C SER A 310 8.76 10.92 -6.94
N GLY A 311 7.87 10.38 -7.77
CA GLY A 311 6.42 10.41 -7.54
C GLY A 311 5.74 11.67 -8.08
N ILE A 312 6.23 12.23 -9.19
CA ILE A 312 5.71 13.47 -9.79
C ILE A 312 4.45 13.16 -10.62
N LEU A 313 3.32 13.75 -10.24
CA LEU A 313 2.05 13.57 -10.94
C LEU A 313 1.91 14.51 -12.14
N LYS A 314 1.63 13.93 -13.29
CA LYS A 314 1.34 14.67 -14.52
C LYS A 314 0.35 13.90 -15.38
N GLU A 315 -0.76 14.53 -15.78
CA GLU A 315 -1.77 14.02 -16.73
C GLU A 315 -2.28 12.60 -16.38
N GLY A 316 -2.51 12.32 -15.09
CA GLY A 316 -3.02 11.03 -14.61
C GLY A 316 -1.97 9.92 -14.48
N LEU A 317 -0.70 10.23 -14.69
CA LEU A 317 0.44 9.35 -14.48
C LEU A 317 1.34 9.89 -13.38
N ILE A 318 1.90 9.00 -12.56
CA ILE A 318 2.91 9.34 -11.55
C ILE A 318 4.25 8.80 -11.99
N TYR A 319 5.23 9.69 -12.17
CA TYR A 319 6.57 9.38 -12.62
C TYR A 319 7.52 9.17 -11.44
N PHE A 320 8.20 8.04 -11.42
CA PHE A 320 9.14 7.66 -10.38
C PHE A 320 10.56 7.56 -10.91
N ASN A 321 11.51 8.09 -10.13
CA ASN A 321 12.94 7.86 -10.28
C ASN A 321 13.44 6.98 -9.13
N PRO A 322 14.58 6.25 -9.30
CA PRO A 322 15.22 5.54 -8.20
C PRO A 322 15.40 6.44 -6.99
N PRO A 323 14.93 6.02 -5.78
CA PRO A 323 14.86 6.91 -4.63
C PRO A 323 16.26 7.26 -4.11
N GLN A 324 16.53 8.55 -3.98
CA GLN A 324 17.73 9.09 -3.35
C GLN A 324 17.37 9.56 -1.94
N VAL A 325 17.75 8.76 -0.93
CA VAL A 325 17.42 9.09 0.47
C VAL A 325 18.33 10.22 0.98
N ASN A 326 17.72 11.31 1.41
CA ASN A 326 18.44 12.40 2.07
C ASN A 326 18.72 12.02 3.54
N GLN A 327 19.90 11.42 3.78
CA GLN A 327 20.33 10.97 5.10
C GLN A 327 20.40 12.11 6.13
N SER A 328 20.64 13.36 5.71
CA SER A 328 20.72 14.50 6.65
C SER A 328 19.39 14.81 7.36
N LYS A 329 18.26 14.35 6.80
CA LYS A 329 16.94 14.46 7.42
C LYS A 329 16.65 13.35 8.42
N LEU A 330 17.43 12.27 8.43
CA LEU A 330 17.21 11.11 9.28
C LEU A 330 17.88 11.30 10.65
N LYS A 331 17.12 11.08 11.73
CA LYS A 331 17.62 11.10 13.10
C LYS A 331 18.06 9.70 13.52
N ARG A 332 19.35 9.50 13.82
CA ARG A 332 19.90 8.21 14.28
C ARG A 332 19.32 7.81 15.65
N LEU A 333 19.08 6.49 15.85
CA LEU A 333 18.56 5.89 17.09
C LEU A 333 19.62 5.16 17.90
#